data_625524b9c2d7d8483a03ad039c0addbf
#
_entry.id   625524b9c2d7d8483a03ad039c0addbf
#
_cell.length_a   1.000
_cell.length_b   1.000
_cell.length_c   1.000
_cell.angle_alpha   90.00
_cell.angle_beta   90.00
_cell.angle_gamma   90.00
#
_symmetry.space_group_name_H-M   'P 1'
#
loop_
_entity.id
_entity.type
_entity.pdbx_description
1 polymer ?
#
loop_
_entity_poly.entity_id
_entity_poly.type
_entity_poly.pdbx_seq_one_letter_code
_entity_poly.pdbx_strand_id
1 'polypeptide(L)'
;PKRVRAFAGRFAAAGFKGSAFLPSYGMAESTLAITFHPCGTDMVVDRVDASAMKKGLATLAAPGANADDPSVLELMSCGVPFPGHELRIVSETGDVLPERTVGQVLTRGPSVTPGYFENEDATREALVDGWLHTGDLGYVADGNLYICGRLKDLIIIRGANHYPQDIEWSIGELPGVRRGNVFAFSVDVDGQEALVIAAEANRGDAAELREQIKRRVSEEFGLVPAHIAIVPLGELPKTSSGKAQRRKPEQLYEAGELPQHDAE
;
A
#
# COMPACT_ATOMS: atom_id res chain seq x y z
N PRO A 1 -10.60 5.13 -2.35
CA PRO A 1 -11.95 5.49 -2.85
C PRO A 1 -12.36 6.91 -2.50
N LYS A 2 -12.20 7.37 -1.24
CA LYS A 2 -12.65 8.69 -0.74
C LYS A 2 -12.22 9.87 -1.62
N ARG A 3 -10.96 9.96 -2.01
CA ARG A 3 -10.45 11.06 -2.87
C ARG A 3 -11.03 11.01 -4.28
N VAL A 4 -11.19 9.84 -4.83
CA VAL A 4 -11.74 9.68 -6.18
C VAL A 4 -13.20 10.13 -6.20
N ARG A 5 -13.98 9.74 -5.16
CA ARG A 5 -15.36 10.25 -4.98
C ARG A 5 -15.38 11.77 -4.79
N ALA A 6 -14.49 12.33 -3.98
CA ALA A 6 -14.40 13.78 -3.77
C ALA A 6 -14.04 14.54 -5.07
N PHE A 7 -13.13 13.99 -5.88
CA PHE A 7 -12.79 14.54 -7.18
C PHE A 7 -14.00 14.51 -8.12
N ALA A 8 -14.66 13.36 -8.26
CA ALA A 8 -15.85 13.23 -9.09
C ALA A 8 -16.95 14.23 -8.69
N GLY A 9 -17.22 14.34 -7.38
CA GLY A 9 -18.20 15.30 -6.85
C GLY A 9 -17.83 16.75 -7.14
N ARG A 10 -16.56 17.13 -6.99
CA ARG A 10 -16.09 18.49 -7.26
C ARG A 10 -16.26 18.89 -8.72
N PHE A 11 -16.04 17.97 -9.65
CA PHE A 11 -16.08 18.25 -11.10
C PHE A 11 -17.39 17.83 -11.76
N ALA A 12 -18.36 17.33 -11.01
CA ALA A 12 -19.67 16.92 -11.54
C ALA A 12 -20.38 18.06 -12.26
N ALA A 13 -20.34 19.29 -11.71
CA ALA A 13 -20.92 20.48 -12.33
C ALA A 13 -20.24 20.88 -13.67
N ALA A 14 -18.99 20.44 -13.89
CA ALA A 14 -18.27 20.60 -15.15
C ALA A 14 -18.49 19.43 -16.12
N GLY A 15 -19.42 18.51 -15.81
CA GLY A 15 -19.77 17.39 -16.66
C GLY A 15 -18.90 16.13 -16.46
N PHE A 16 -18.04 16.12 -15.43
CA PHE A 16 -17.24 14.91 -15.13
C PHE A 16 -18.14 13.77 -14.64
N LYS A 17 -17.98 12.60 -15.22
CA LYS A 17 -18.71 11.38 -14.85
C LYS A 17 -17.78 10.44 -14.07
N GLY A 18 -18.26 9.85 -12.98
CA GLY A 18 -17.51 8.88 -12.18
C GLY A 18 -17.02 7.68 -13.03
N SER A 19 -17.81 7.28 -14.02
CA SER A 19 -17.46 6.23 -14.99
C SER A 19 -16.31 6.59 -15.95
N ALA A 20 -15.77 7.81 -15.88
CA ALA A 20 -14.56 8.19 -16.61
C ALA A 20 -13.27 7.75 -15.88
N PHE A 21 -13.35 7.35 -14.62
CA PHE A 21 -12.21 6.74 -13.94
C PHE A 21 -11.97 5.33 -14.46
N LEU A 22 -10.71 5.01 -14.67
CA LEU A 22 -10.25 3.70 -15.10
C LEU A 22 -9.18 3.17 -14.12
N PRO A 23 -9.59 2.71 -12.92
CA PRO A 23 -8.66 2.08 -12.02
C PRO A 23 -8.00 0.88 -12.70
N SER A 24 -6.68 0.79 -12.58
CA SER A 24 -5.88 -0.26 -13.23
C SER A 24 -4.71 -0.65 -12.34
N TYR A 25 -4.20 -1.84 -12.57
CA TYR A 25 -2.98 -2.31 -11.98
C TYR A 25 -2.02 -2.80 -13.07
N GLY A 26 -0.73 -2.54 -12.87
CA GLY A 26 0.29 -2.97 -13.80
C GLY A 26 1.69 -2.57 -13.38
N MET A 27 2.67 -3.06 -14.14
CA MET A 27 4.08 -2.86 -13.89
C MET A 27 4.88 -2.94 -15.19
N ALA A 28 6.13 -2.47 -15.17
CA ALA A 28 6.99 -2.44 -16.35
C ALA A 28 7.24 -3.84 -16.92
N GLU A 29 7.36 -4.84 -16.05
CA GLU A 29 7.57 -6.25 -16.40
C GLU A 29 6.41 -6.86 -17.18
N SER A 30 5.23 -6.24 -17.15
CA SER A 30 4.06 -6.60 -17.98
C SER A 30 3.79 -5.53 -19.03
N THR A 31 4.81 -4.89 -19.55
CA THR A 31 4.80 -3.73 -20.46
C THR A 31 4.15 -2.52 -19.80
N LEU A 32 2.92 -2.61 -19.32
CA LEU A 32 2.21 -1.59 -18.57
C LEU A 32 1.11 -2.20 -17.70
N ALA A 33 0.15 -2.91 -18.31
CA ALA A 33 -1.11 -3.27 -17.70
C ALA A 33 -1.23 -4.77 -17.44
N ILE A 34 -1.76 -5.10 -16.29
CA ILE A 34 -2.14 -6.46 -15.88
C ILE A 34 -3.68 -6.54 -15.80
N THR A 35 -4.30 -5.55 -15.14
CA THR A 35 -5.77 -5.48 -15.01
C THR A 35 -6.29 -4.09 -15.30
N PHE A 36 -7.52 -4.03 -15.79
CA PHE A 36 -8.28 -2.81 -16.00
C PHE A 36 -9.71 -2.94 -15.50
N HIS A 37 -10.20 -1.86 -14.91
CA HIS A 37 -11.62 -1.72 -14.65
C HIS A 37 -12.37 -1.55 -16.01
N PRO A 38 -13.56 -2.16 -16.21
CA PRO A 38 -14.31 -2.00 -17.45
C PRO A 38 -14.62 -0.53 -17.74
N CYS A 39 -14.23 -0.08 -18.94
CA CYS A 39 -14.38 1.31 -19.36
C CYS A 39 -15.86 1.72 -19.39
N GLY A 40 -16.16 2.92 -18.90
CA GLY A 40 -17.52 3.48 -18.92
C GLY A 40 -18.46 2.93 -17.84
N THR A 41 -17.99 2.09 -16.95
CA THR A 41 -18.74 1.58 -15.80
C THR A 41 -18.37 2.32 -14.52
N ASP A 42 -19.25 2.29 -13.52
CA ASP A 42 -18.96 2.90 -12.22
C ASP A 42 -17.89 2.08 -11.47
N MET A 43 -17.08 2.79 -10.70
CA MET A 43 -16.01 2.18 -9.90
C MET A 43 -16.59 1.19 -8.89
N VAL A 44 -15.95 0.02 -8.81
CA VAL A 44 -16.25 -0.99 -7.80
C VAL A 44 -15.35 -0.76 -6.58
N VAL A 45 -15.97 -0.69 -5.42
CA VAL A 45 -15.28 -0.56 -4.12
C VAL A 45 -15.72 -1.72 -3.24
N ASP A 46 -14.76 -2.48 -2.76
CA ASP A 46 -15.00 -3.51 -1.75
C ASP A 46 -14.90 -2.90 -0.35
N ARG A 47 -15.85 -3.25 0.52
CA ARG A 47 -15.88 -2.85 1.93
C ARG A 47 -15.63 -4.06 2.78
N VAL A 48 -14.47 -4.10 3.41
CA VAL A 48 -14.02 -5.24 4.19
C VAL A 48 -13.82 -4.88 5.65
N ASP A 49 -13.92 -5.88 6.50
CA ASP A 49 -13.63 -5.76 7.93
C ASP A 49 -12.15 -5.52 8.16
N ALA A 50 -11.81 -4.40 8.80
CA ALA A 50 -10.42 -3.99 9.02
C ALA A 50 -9.64 -4.98 9.92
N SER A 51 -10.32 -5.66 10.84
CA SER A 51 -9.68 -6.63 11.74
C SER A 51 -9.39 -7.95 11.04
N ALA A 52 -10.26 -8.37 10.13
CA ALA A 52 -10.04 -9.53 9.28
C ALA A 52 -8.89 -9.29 8.27
N MET A 53 -8.80 -8.08 7.72
CA MET A 53 -7.70 -7.69 6.81
C MET A 53 -6.33 -7.79 7.48
N LYS A 54 -6.21 -7.49 8.77
CA LYS A 54 -4.97 -7.69 9.55
C LYS A 54 -4.55 -9.16 9.63
N LYS A 55 -5.48 -10.09 9.37
CA LYS A 55 -5.24 -11.54 9.32
C LYS A 55 -5.16 -12.08 7.88
N GLY A 56 -5.09 -11.21 6.90
CA GLY A 56 -5.05 -11.56 5.48
C GLY A 56 -6.39 -12.03 4.90
N LEU A 57 -7.52 -11.68 5.53
CA LEU A 57 -8.87 -12.08 5.06
C LEU A 57 -9.68 -10.84 4.68
N ALA A 58 -10.09 -10.74 3.42
CA ALA A 58 -10.98 -9.68 2.91
C ALA A 58 -12.46 -10.02 3.17
N THR A 59 -12.81 -10.26 4.43
CA THR A 59 -14.18 -10.51 4.86
C THR A 59 -15.02 -9.26 4.66
N LEU A 60 -16.24 -9.39 4.15
CA LEU A 60 -17.14 -8.25 3.99
C LEU A 60 -17.40 -7.55 5.33
N ALA A 61 -17.40 -6.24 5.31
CA ALA A 61 -17.84 -5.44 6.45
C ALA A 61 -19.31 -5.71 6.79
N ALA A 62 -19.70 -5.43 8.02
CA ALA A 62 -21.07 -5.63 8.48
C ALA A 62 -22.06 -4.86 7.57
N PRO A 63 -23.23 -5.44 7.22
CA PRO A 63 -24.23 -4.77 6.41
C PRO A 63 -24.65 -3.43 7.02
N GLY A 64 -24.62 -2.37 6.22
CA GLY A 64 -24.96 -1.01 6.64
C GLY A 64 -23.86 -0.26 7.40
N ALA A 65 -22.69 -0.85 7.60
CA ALA A 65 -21.53 -0.15 8.18
C ALA A 65 -21.15 1.08 7.33
N ASN A 66 -20.86 2.19 7.99
CA ASN A 66 -20.50 3.43 7.31
C ASN A 66 -19.06 3.33 6.79
N ALA A 67 -18.77 3.97 5.64
CA ALA A 67 -17.43 4.08 5.08
C ALA A 67 -16.45 4.87 5.98
N ASP A 68 -16.96 5.70 6.88
CA ASP A 68 -16.15 6.45 7.85
C ASP A 68 -15.97 5.69 9.20
N ASP A 69 -16.54 4.47 9.31
CA ASP A 69 -16.35 3.61 10.49
C ASP A 69 -14.92 3.03 10.48
N PRO A 70 -14.14 3.17 11.56
CA PRO A 70 -12.79 2.62 11.66
C PRO A 70 -12.69 1.10 11.49
N SER A 71 -13.80 0.37 11.70
CA SER A 71 -13.87 -1.07 11.46
C SER A 71 -13.98 -1.43 9.97
N VAL A 72 -14.21 -0.46 9.08
CA VAL A 72 -14.41 -0.65 7.64
C VAL A 72 -13.22 -0.14 6.87
N LEU A 73 -12.62 -1.01 6.07
CA LEU A 73 -11.62 -0.62 5.07
C LEU A 73 -12.25 -0.65 3.68
N GLU A 74 -12.12 0.45 2.93
CA GLU A 74 -12.56 0.52 1.54
C GLU A 74 -11.39 0.31 0.59
N LEU A 75 -11.45 -0.72 -0.26
CA LEU A 75 -10.48 -0.98 -1.31
C LEU A 75 -11.12 -0.78 -2.69
N MET A 76 -10.38 -0.13 -3.57
CA MET A 76 -10.83 0.08 -4.95
C MET A 76 -10.43 -1.10 -5.81
N SER A 77 -11.38 -1.63 -6.59
CA SER A 77 -11.08 -2.61 -7.62
C SER A 77 -10.11 -2.04 -8.64
N CYS A 78 -9.09 -2.82 -8.98
CA CYS A 78 -8.22 -2.57 -10.12
C CYS A 78 -8.73 -3.26 -11.41
N GLY A 79 -9.95 -3.81 -11.37
CA GLY A 79 -10.60 -4.47 -12.49
C GLY A 79 -10.20 -5.93 -12.66
N VAL A 80 -10.36 -6.40 -13.91
CA VAL A 80 -10.15 -7.80 -14.30
C VAL A 80 -8.89 -7.94 -15.14
N PRO A 81 -8.30 -9.15 -15.24
CA PRO A 81 -7.14 -9.41 -16.08
C PRO A 81 -7.36 -8.97 -17.52
N PHE A 82 -6.31 -8.42 -18.14
CA PHE A 82 -6.32 -8.05 -19.54
C PHE A 82 -6.54 -9.30 -20.42
N PRO A 83 -7.21 -9.20 -21.58
CA PRO A 83 -7.41 -10.35 -22.46
C PRO A 83 -6.11 -11.11 -22.76
N GLY A 84 -6.13 -12.42 -22.58
CA GLY A 84 -4.95 -13.29 -22.76
C GLY A 84 -3.99 -13.31 -21.55
N HIS A 85 -4.31 -12.60 -20.47
CA HIS A 85 -3.58 -12.66 -19.21
C HIS A 85 -4.33 -13.50 -18.18
N GLU A 86 -3.55 -14.17 -17.34
CA GLU A 86 -4.05 -14.92 -16.20
C GLU A 86 -3.49 -14.31 -14.91
N LEU A 87 -4.25 -14.44 -13.84
CA LEU A 87 -3.92 -13.93 -12.53
C LEU A 87 -4.15 -15.02 -11.47
N ARG A 88 -3.24 -15.09 -10.50
CA ARG A 88 -3.37 -15.95 -9.31
C ARG A 88 -2.99 -15.17 -8.07
N ILE A 89 -3.63 -15.54 -6.97
CA ILE A 89 -3.20 -15.14 -5.62
C ILE A 89 -2.65 -16.39 -4.97
N VAL A 90 -1.42 -16.30 -4.45
CA VAL A 90 -0.76 -17.44 -3.82
C VAL A 90 -0.27 -17.14 -2.41
N SER A 91 -0.19 -18.21 -1.60
CA SER A 91 0.43 -18.17 -0.27
C SER A 91 1.96 -18.05 -0.37
N GLU A 92 2.63 -17.89 0.76
CA GLU A 92 4.10 -17.95 0.85
C GLU A 92 4.68 -19.29 0.39
N THR A 93 3.90 -20.39 0.50
CA THR A 93 4.29 -21.71 0.03
C THR A 93 3.98 -21.96 -1.45
N GLY A 94 3.37 -20.99 -2.14
CA GLY A 94 3.00 -21.08 -3.56
C GLY A 94 1.63 -21.71 -3.85
N ASP A 95 0.86 -22.05 -2.81
CA ASP A 95 -0.48 -22.60 -2.98
C ASP A 95 -1.46 -21.53 -3.44
N VAL A 96 -2.31 -21.87 -4.41
CA VAL A 96 -3.36 -20.94 -4.90
C VAL A 96 -4.39 -20.73 -3.80
N LEU A 97 -4.62 -19.47 -3.45
CA LEU A 97 -5.56 -19.06 -2.42
C LEU A 97 -6.97 -18.86 -3.00
N PRO A 98 -8.01 -19.13 -2.19
CA PRO A 98 -9.38 -18.83 -2.58
C PRO A 98 -9.64 -17.33 -2.63
N GLU A 99 -10.74 -16.92 -3.28
CA GLU A 99 -11.18 -15.53 -3.27
C GLU A 99 -11.27 -14.97 -1.85
N ARG A 100 -11.04 -13.66 -1.71
CA ARG A 100 -11.07 -12.92 -0.45
C ARG A 100 -9.97 -13.31 0.55
N THR A 101 -8.93 -14.02 0.07
CA THR A 101 -7.72 -14.28 0.86
C THR A 101 -6.55 -13.51 0.26
N VAL A 102 -5.88 -12.72 1.08
CA VAL A 102 -4.73 -11.92 0.67
C VAL A 102 -3.50 -12.79 0.51
N GLY A 103 -2.82 -12.63 -0.61
CA GLY A 103 -1.57 -13.31 -0.91
C GLY A 103 -0.79 -12.56 -1.98
N GLN A 104 0.31 -13.16 -2.43
CA GLN A 104 1.10 -12.60 -3.50
C GLN A 104 0.36 -12.68 -4.84
N VAL A 105 0.35 -11.57 -5.57
CA VAL A 105 -0.23 -11.50 -6.91
C VAL A 105 0.77 -12.04 -7.93
N LEU A 106 0.36 -13.07 -8.68
CA LEU A 106 1.10 -13.61 -9.81
C LEU A 106 0.32 -13.34 -11.10
N THR A 107 1.06 -13.08 -12.17
CA THR A 107 0.44 -12.93 -13.51
C THR A 107 1.25 -13.64 -14.57
N ARG A 108 0.60 -14.08 -15.63
CA ARG A 108 1.22 -14.51 -16.87
C ARG A 108 0.42 -14.03 -18.07
N GLY A 109 1.09 -13.83 -19.19
CA GLY A 109 0.44 -13.36 -20.40
C GLY A 109 1.43 -12.88 -21.45
N PRO A 110 0.96 -12.56 -22.65
CA PRO A 110 1.82 -12.22 -23.78
C PRO A 110 2.61 -10.91 -23.62
N SER A 111 2.22 -10.04 -22.67
CA SER A 111 2.94 -8.78 -22.42
C SER A 111 4.00 -8.89 -21.32
N VAL A 112 4.10 -10.07 -20.66
CA VAL A 112 5.11 -10.29 -19.62
C VAL A 112 6.49 -10.41 -20.26
N THR A 113 7.47 -9.68 -19.71
CA THR A 113 8.88 -9.71 -20.18
C THR A 113 9.46 -11.13 -20.11
N PRO A 114 10.36 -11.50 -21.01
CA PRO A 114 11.10 -12.76 -20.87
C PRO A 114 12.18 -12.73 -19.77
N GLY A 115 12.50 -11.55 -19.22
CA GLY A 115 13.49 -11.39 -18.16
C GLY A 115 14.10 -10.00 -18.08
N TYR A 116 15.03 -9.84 -17.14
CA TYR A 116 15.82 -8.63 -16.96
C TYR A 116 17.12 -8.72 -17.77
N PHE A 117 17.46 -7.64 -18.47
CA PHE A 117 18.64 -7.59 -19.31
C PHE A 117 19.92 -7.81 -18.48
N GLU A 118 20.73 -8.80 -18.89
CA GLU A 118 22.00 -9.20 -18.25
C GLU A 118 21.88 -9.45 -16.73
N ASN A 119 20.70 -9.87 -16.25
CA ASN A 119 20.46 -10.16 -14.84
C ASN A 119 19.63 -11.45 -14.68
N GLU A 120 20.31 -12.58 -14.82
CA GLU A 120 19.67 -13.91 -14.75
C GLU A 120 19.14 -14.23 -13.36
N ASP A 121 19.81 -13.76 -12.31
CA ASP A 121 19.37 -14.03 -10.92
C ASP A 121 18.05 -13.34 -10.63
N ALA A 122 17.92 -12.05 -10.94
CA ALA A 122 16.65 -11.34 -10.81
C ALA A 122 15.56 -11.93 -11.72
N THR A 123 15.93 -12.42 -12.91
CA THR A 123 14.99 -13.08 -13.82
C THR A 123 14.46 -14.38 -13.21
N ARG A 124 15.32 -15.22 -12.64
CA ARG A 124 14.91 -16.47 -11.98
C ARG A 124 14.05 -16.23 -10.73
N GLU A 125 14.34 -15.17 -9.97
CA GLU A 125 13.53 -14.79 -8.81
C GLU A 125 12.13 -14.31 -9.22
N ALA A 126 12.05 -13.51 -10.29
CA ALA A 126 10.80 -12.89 -10.71
C ALA A 126 9.92 -13.79 -11.59
N LEU A 127 10.52 -14.66 -12.41
CA LEU A 127 9.81 -15.51 -13.37
C LEU A 127 9.99 -16.99 -13.02
N VAL A 128 8.97 -17.56 -12.40
CA VAL A 128 8.97 -18.97 -11.96
C VAL A 128 7.82 -19.71 -12.67
N ASP A 129 8.14 -20.80 -13.34
CA ASP A 129 7.18 -21.66 -14.06
C ASP A 129 6.23 -20.89 -15.01
N GLY A 130 6.75 -19.84 -15.65
CA GLY A 130 5.99 -18.99 -16.58
C GLY A 130 5.08 -17.97 -15.89
N TRP A 131 5.19 -17.82 -14.58
CA TRP A 131 4.48 -16.80 -13.81
C TRP A 131 5.43 -15.70 -13.37
N LEU A 132 4.99 -14.45 -13.55
CA LEU A 132 5.64 -13.29 -12.99
C LEU A 132 5.19 -13.10 -11.53
N HIS A 133 6.14 -13.18 -10.60
CA HIS A 133 5.96 -12.85 -9.20
C HIS A 133 6.06 -11.33 -9.03
N THR A 134 4.93 -10.67 -8.88
CA THR A 134 4.89 -9.18 -8.89
C THR A 134 5.50 -8.55 -7.64
N GLY A 135 5.58 -9.31 -6.55
CA GLY A 135 5.95 -8.79 -5.23
C GLY A 135 4.87 -7.92 -4.58
N ASP A 136 3.71 -7.78 -5.21
CA ASP A 136 2.57 -7.08 -4.65
C ASP A 136 1.60 -8.06 -3.97
N LEU A 137 0.95 -7.60 -2.91
CA LEU A 137 -0.09 -8.31 -2.17
C LEU A 137 -1.46 -7.84 -2.64
N GLY A 138 -2.37 -8.79 -2.78
CA GLY A 138 -3.75 -8.51 -3.15
C GLY A 138 -4.66 -9.71 -2.94
N TYR A 139 -5.92 -9.55 -3.30
CA TYR A 139 -6.90 -10.62 -3.34
C TYR A 139 -7.83 -10.44 -4.54
N VAL A 140 -8.52 -11.50 -4.90
CA VAL A 140 -9.60 -11.48 -5.89
C VAL A 140 -10.93 -11.60 -5.16
N ALA A 141 -11.92 -10.83 -5.57
CA ALA A 141 -13.31 -10.98 -5.17
C ALA A 141 -14.22 -10.64 -6.35
N ASP A 142 -15.19 -11.51 -6.64
CA ASP A 142 -16.12 -11.39 -7.77
C ASP A 142 -15.38 -11.14 -9.10
N GLY A 143 -14.23 -11.83 -9.30
CA GLY A 143 -13.36 -11.71 -10.46
C GLY A 143 -12.53 -10.43 -10.55
N ASN A 144 -12.66 -9.50 -9.61
CA ASN A 144 -11.91 -8.24 -9.57
C ASN A 144 -10.67 -8.37 -8.68
N LEU A 145 -9.56 -7.75 -9.12
CA LEU A 145 -8.34 -7.65 -8.33
C LEU A 145 -8.39 -6.43 -7.41
N TYR A 146 -7.96 -6.61 -6.16
CA TYR A 146 -7.75 -5.57 -5.17
C TYR A 146 -6.32 -5.64 -4.65
N ILE A 147 -5.56 -4.56 -4.81
CA ILE A 147 -4.19 -4.47 -4.33
C ILE A 147 -4.17 -3.91 -2.91
N CYS A 148 -3.48 -4.60 -2.01
CA CYS A 148 -3.36 -4.26 -0.59
C CYS A 148 -2.03 -3.60 -0.23
N GLY A 149 -0.94 -3.95 -0.94
CA GLY A 149 0.39 -3.43 -0.63
C GLY A 149 1.49 -4.19 -1.34
N ARG A 150 2.70 -4.09 -0.81
CA ARG A 150 3.86 -4.87 -1.27
C ARG A 150 4.28 -5.88 -0.23
N LEU A 151 4.65 -7.07 -0.68
CA LEU A 151 5.11 -8.16 0.19
C LEU A 151 6.32 -7.72 1.04
N LYS A 152 7.29 -7.07 0.42
CA LYS A 152 8.54 -6.61 1.07
C LYS A 152 8.37 -5.39 1.98
N ASP A 153 7.22 -4.71 1.91
CA ASP A 153 6.93 -3.52 2.72
C ASP A 153 5.94 -3.85 3.87
N LEU A 154 5.41 -5.07 3.91
CA LEU A 154 4.43 -5.47 4.92
C LEU A 154 5.05 -5.45 6.32
N ILE A 155 4.41 -4.77 7.25
CA ILE A 155 4.82 -4.70 8.66
C ILE A 155 4.03 -5.78 9.42
N ILE A 156 4.72 -6.70 10.08
CA ILE A 156 4.09 -7.79 10.83
C ILE A 156 4.40 -7.62 12.32
N ILE A 157 3.48 -7.02 13.06
CA ILE A 157 3.64 -6.83 14.50
C ILE A 157 2.65 -7.71 15.26
N ARG A 158 3.15 -8.53 16.17
CA ARG A 158 2.35 -9.47 16.98
C ARG A 158 1.46 -10.40 16.14
N GLY A 159 1.96 -10.82 14.97
CA GLY A 159 1.25 -11.70 14.03
C GLY A 159 0.08 -11.03 13.28
N ALA A 160 -0.01 -9.71 13.32
CA ALA A 160 -0.98 -8.94 12.55
C ALA A 160 -0.30 -8.16 11.41
N ASN A 161 -0.90 -8.20 10.23
CA ASN A 161 -0.45 -7.48 9.04
C ASN A 161 -0.86 -6.01 9.14
N HIS A 162 0.11 -5.11 8.95
CA HIS A 162 -0.12 -3.68 8.85
C HIS A 162 0.46 -3.18 7.53
N TYR A 163 -0.37 -2.52 6.75
CA TYR A 163 0.03 -1.99 5.46
C TYR A 163 0.59 -0.57 5.65
N PRO A 164 1.86 -0.32 5.34
CA PRO A 164 2.51 0.98 5.59
C PRO A 164 1.74 2.17 5.04
N GLN A 165 1.17 2.02 3.85
CA GLN A 165 0.43 3.10 3.20
C GLN A 165 -0.79 3.59 3.98
N ASP A 166 -1.44 2.74 4.77
CA ASP A 166 -2.59 3.13 5.58
C ASP A 166 -2.14 4.02 6.74
N ILE A 167 -1.01 3.65 7.39
CA ILE A 167 -0.38 4.41 8.46
C ILE A 167 0.13 5.76 7.92
N GLU A 168 0.89 5.71 6.80
CA GLU A 168 1.45 6.89 6.13
C GLU A 168 0.35 7.88 5.72
N TRP A 169 -0.75 7.35 5.23
CA TRP A 169 -1.89 8.13 4.84
C TRP A 169 -2.55 8.84 6.02
N SER A 170 -2.84 8.11 7.09
CA SER A 170 -3.46 8.66 8.30
C SER A 170 -2.61 9.77 8.92
N ILE A 171 -1.29 9.54 9.03
CA ILE A 171 -0.34 10.54 9.53
C ILE A 171 -0.24 11.73 8.60
N GLY A 172 -0.27 11.52 7.29
CA GLY A 172 -0.23 12.58 6.28
C GLY A 172 -1.41 13.56 6.32
N GLU A 173 -2.49 13.23 7.05
CA GLU A 173 -3.64 14.11 7.28
C GLU A 173 -3.43 15.05 8.50
N LEU A 174 -2.39 14.82 9.32
CA LEU A 174 -2.11 15.66 10.48
C LEU A 174 -1.62 17.04 10.05
N PRO A 175 -2.06 18.12 10.73
CA PRO A 175 -1.52 19.46 10.51
C PRO A 175 0.00 19.48 10.75
N GLY A 176 0.73 20.18 9.88
CA GLY A 176 2.19 20.30 9.97
C GLY A 176 2.97 19.20 9.26
N VAL A 177 2.35 18.06 8.95
CA VAL A 177 2.98 16.99 8.17
C VAL A 177 2.88 17.29 6.68
N ARG A 178 3.98 17.12 5.95
CA ARG A 178 3.98 17.20 4.49
C ARG A 178 3.34 15.97 3.89
N ARG A 179 2.15 16.12 3.33
CA ARG A 179 1.40 15.03 2.69
C ARG A 179 2.23 14.28 1.64
N GLY A 180 2.18 12.95 1.71
CA GLY A 180 2.92 12.07 0.79
C GLY A 180 4.42 11.98 1.07
N ASN A 181 4.87 12.53 2.21
CA ASN A 181 6.24 12.45 2.71
C ASN A 181 6.25 11.87 4.13
N VAL A 182 5.56 10.78 4.29
CA VAL A 182 5.57 9.94 5.50
C VAL A 182 5.95 8.54 5.05
N PHE A 183 6.83 7.89 5.80
CA PHE A 183 7.21 6.50 5.62
C PHE A 183 7.04 5.75 6.92
N ALA A 184 6.34 4.63 6.85
CA ALA A 184 6.21 3.66 7.92
C ALA A 184 6.94 2.38 7.51
N PHE A 185 7.80 1.86 8.37
CA PHE A 185 8.54 0.63 8.15
C PHE A 185 8.81 -0.06 9.49
N SER A 186 9.15 -1.33 9.46
CA SER A 186 9.58 -2.06 10.65
C SER A 186 11.09 -2.22 10.66
N VAL A 187 11.64 -2.31 11.87
CA VAL A 187 13.03 -2.68 12.12
C VAL A 187 13.06 -3.78 13.17
N ASP A 188 14.08 -4.61 13.15
CA ASP A 188 14.29 -5.60 14.20
C ASP A 188 14.88 -4.91 15.45
N VAL A 189 14.20 -5.07 16.57
CA VAL A 189 14.68 -4.67 17.88
C VAL A 189 14.63 -5.89 18.82
N ASP A 190 15.77 -6.42 19.15
CA ASP A 190 15.90 -7.59 20.03
C ASP A 190 15.11 -8.82 19.54
N GLY A 191 15.07 -9.05 18.23
CA GLY A 191 14.37 -10.17 17.60
C GLY A 191 12.85 -9.97 17.46
N GLN A 192 12.37 -8.73 17.60
CA GLN A 192 10.97 -8.36 17.41
C GLN A 192 10.83 -7.21 16.41
N GLU A 193 9.87 -7.32 15.52
CA GLU A 193 9.53 -6.20 14.64
C GLU A 193 8.96 -5.02 15.41
N ALA A 194 9.55 -3.84 15.22
CA ALA A 194 9.15 -2.59 15.83
C ALA A 194 8.86 -1.53 14.77
N LEU A 195 7.74 -0.83 14.93
CA LEU A 195 7.31 0.22 13.99
C LEU A 195 8.18 1.47 14.13
N VAL A 196 8.70 1.95 13.02
CA VAL A 196 9.35 3.25 12.89
C VAL A 196 8.57 4.11 11.90
N ILE A 197 8.45 5.40 12.21
CA ILE A 197 7.78 6.38 11.37
C ILE A 197 8.75 7.52 11.08
N ALA A 198 8.94 7.84 9.81
CA ALA A 198 9.65 9.02 9.36
C ALA A 198 8.67 9.98 8.66
N ALA A 199 8.51 11.20 9.15
CA ALA A 199 7.56 12.18 8.61
C ALA A 199 8.25 13.52 8.35
N GLU A 200 8.15 14.03 7.11
CA GLU A 200 8.61 15.39 6.80
C GLU A 200 7.68 16.44 7.41
N ALA A 201 8.26 17.33 8.19
CA ALA A 201 7.56 18.48 8.78
C ALA A 201 8.49 19.66 8.98
N ASN A 202 7.90 20.84 9.25
CA ASN A 202 8.65 22.01 9.69
C ASN A 202 9.18 21.81 11.14
N ARG A 203 10.29 22.47 11.47
CA ARG A 203 10.97 22.34 12.76
C ARG A 203 10.13 22.78 13.97
N GLY A 204 9.13 23.64 13.78
CA GLY A 204 8.50 24.45 14.85
C GLY A 204 7.88 23.68 16.02
N ASP A 205 7.37 22.45 15.81
CA ASP A 205 6.60 21.69 16.80
C ASP A 205 6.91 20.19 16.76
N ALA A 206 8.18 19.81 16.60
CA ALA A 206 8.58 18.40 16.44
C ALA A 206 8.14 17.52 17.62
N ALA A 207 8.24 18.01 18.86
CA ALA A 207 7.85 17.25 20.04
C ALA A 207 6.32 17.04 20.10
N GLU A 208 5.54 18.09 19.87
CA GLU A 208 4.07 18.00 19.81
C GLU A 208 3.61 17.10 18.67
N LEU A 209 4.25 17.20 17.51
CA LEU A 209 3.92 16.39 16.35
C LEU A 209 4.22 14.89 16.60
N ARG A 210 5.32 14.56 17.30
CA ARG A 210 5.60 13.17 17.71
C ARG A 210 4.46 12.61 18.58
N GLU A 211 3.97 13.37 19.54
CA GLU A 211 2.85 12.95 20.39
C GLU A 211 1.53 12.82 19.62
N GLN A 212 1.27 13.70 18.67
CA GLN A 212 0.10 13.60 17.79
C GLN A 212 0.17 12.35 16.91
N ILE A 213 1.33 12.06 16.31
CA ILE A 213 1.56 10.85 15.50
C ILE A 213 1.38 9.61 16.35
N LYS A 214 2.02 9.56 17.53
CA LYS A 214 1.94 8.43 18.46
C LYS A 214 0.49 8.13 18.86
N ARG A 215 -0.27 9.16 19.23
CA ARG A 215 -1.68 9.03 19.56
C ARG A 215 -2.51 8.52 18.38
N ARG A 216 -2.35 9.11 17.19
CA ARG A 216 -3.05 8.71 15.96
C ARG A 216 -2.81 7.24 15.62
N VAL A 217 -1.57 6.80 15.66
CA VAL A 217 -1.18 5.41 15.37
C VAL A 217 -1.74 4.45 16.42
N SER A 218 -1.74 4.85 17.69
CA SER A 218 -2.32 4.03 18.75
C SER A 218 -3.84 3.87 18.61
N GLU A 219 -4.53 4.97 18.34
CA GLU A 219 -6.00 4.98 18.24
C GLU A 219 -6.52 4.24 17.00
N GLU A 220 -5.88 4.43 15.83
CA GLU A 220 -6.39 3.86 14.57
C GLU A 220 -5.86 2.46 14.28
N PHE A 221 -4.61 2.17 14.67
CA PHE A 221 -3.95 0.90 14.30
C PHE A 221 -3.68 -0.03 15.49
N GLY A 222 -3.78 0.48 16.72
CA GLY A 222 -3.45 -0.27 17.94
C GLY A 222 -1.95 -0.52 18.09
N LEU A 223 -1.11 0.30 17.45
CA LEU A 223 0.34 0.18 17.46
C LEU A 223 0.97 1.30 18.30
N VAL A 224 2.15 0.99 18.86
CA VAL A 224 3.01 1.98 19.50
C VAL A 224 4.31 2.04 18.71
N PRO A 225 4.62 3.16 18.01
CA PRO A 225 5.89 3.30 17.33
C PRO A 225 7.05 3.23 18.30
N ALA A 226 8.10 2.47 17.96
CA ALA A 226 9.35 2.45 18.71
C ALA A 226 10.12 3.76 18.52
N HIS A 227 10.03 4.36 17.35
CA HIS A 227 10.61 5.65 17.04
C HIS A 227 9.77 6.45 16.06
N ILE A 228 9.78 7.78 16.22
CA ILE A 228 9.14 8.74 15.30
C ILE A 228 10.18 9.80 14.97
N ALA A 229 10.73 9.74 13.75
CA ALA A 229 11.66 10.70 13.21
C ALA A 229 10.90 11.84 12.51
N ILE A 230 11.00 13.05 13.02
CA ILE A 230 10.53 14.23 12.30
C ILE A 230 11.68 14.73 11.42
N VAL A 231 11.51 14.59 10.13
CA VAL A 231 12.55 14.83 9.12
C VAL A 231 12.37 16.22 8.53
N PRO A 232 13.46 16.98 8.28
CA PRO A 232 13.39 18.26 7.59
C PRO A 232 12.76 18.13 6.20
N LEU A 233 12.09 19.20 5.74
CA LEU A 233 11.42 19.19 4.44
C LEU A 233 12.41 18.96 3.28
N GLY A 234 12.13 17.96 2.45
CA GLY A 234 12.92 17.66 1.26
C GLY A 234 14.01 16.61 1.46
N GLU A 235 14.21 16.13 2.69
CA GLU A 235 15.27 15.17 3.03
C GLU A 235 14.84 13.69 2.88
N LEU A 236 13.53 13.40 2.83
CA LEU A 236 13.09 12.03 2.58
C LEU A 236 13.25 11.64 1.11
N PRO A 237 13.92 10.51 0.82
CA PRO A 237 14.26 10.11 -0.54
C PRO A 237 13.04 9.73 -1.38
N LYS A 238 13.03 10.21 -2.61
CA LYS A 238 12.02 9.86 -3.62
C LYS A 238 12.70 9.42 -4.92
N THR A 239 11.97 8.64 -5.71
CA THR A 239 12.39 8.36 -7.09
C THR A 239 12.34 9.64 -7.93
N SER A 240 13.00 9.64 -9.09
CA SER A 240 12.88 10.73 -10.08
C SER A 240 11.44 11.00 -10.52
N SER A 241 10.56 9.99 -10.44
CA SER A 241 9.12 10.10 -10.70
C SER A 241 8.28 10.53 -9.48
N GLY A 242 8.93 10.83 -8.32
CA GLY A 242 8.26 11.25 -7.10
C GLY A 242 7.62 10.12 -6.28
N LYS A 243 7.86 8.86 -6.65
CA LYS A 243 7.35 7.72 -5.89
C LYS A 243 8.13 7.52 -4.59
N ALA A 244 7.44 7.08 -3.55
CA ALA A 244 8.03 6.72 -2.26
C ALA A 244 9.05 5.57 -2.41
N GLN A 245 10.22 5.73 -1.80
CA GLN A 245 11.28 4.69 -1.73
C GLN A 245 11.44 4.27 -0.27
N ARG A 246 10.53 3.44 0.27
CA ARG A 246 10.51 3.08 1.71
C ARG A 246 11.81 2.47 2.22
N ARG A 247 12.46 1.63 1.43
CA ARG A 247 13.73 0.99 1.81
C ARG A 247 14.86 1.96 2.09
N LYS A 248 14.89 3.13 1.45
CA LYS A 248 15.99 4.05 1.64
C LYS A 248 15.93 4.79 2.98
N PRO A 249 14.77 5.31 3.46
CA PRO A 249 14.61 5.78 4.83
C PRO A 249 14.89 4.71 5.90
N GLU A 250 14.47 3.47 5.67
CA GLU A 250 14.76 2.32 6.51
C GLU A 250 16.28 2.12 6.65
N GLN A 251 17.01 2.01 5.53
CA GLN A 251 18.46 1.88 5.51
C GLN A 251 19.19 3.05 6.19
N LEU A 252 18.75 4.29 5.93
CA LEU A 252 19.30 5.47 6.58
C LEU A 252 19.04 5.46 8.09
N TYR A 253 17.88 4.98 8.50
CA TYR A 253 17.54 4.85 9.93
C TYR A 253 18.43 3.80 10.61
N GLU A 254 18.59 2.62 10.03
CA GLU A 254 19.45 1.54 10.55
C GLU A 254 20.92 1.95 10.62
N ALA A 255 21.37 2.75 9.65
CA ALA A 255 22.72 3.34 9.65
C ALA A 255 22.90 4.50 10.65
N GLY A 256 21.82 4.99 11.28
CA GLY A 256 21.86 6.19 12.12
C GLY A 256 22.07 7.50 11.33
N GLU A 257 21.81 7.47 10.01
CA GLU A 257 22.04 8.58 9.08
C GLU A 257 20.75 9.30 8.67
N LEU A 258 19.58 8.84 9.14
CA LEU A 258 18.31 9.49 8.83
C LEU A 258 18.28 10.90 9.42
N PRO A 259 18.20 11.97 8.59
CA PRO A 259 18.10 13.33 9.09
C PRO A 259 16.84 13.50 9.95
N GLN A 260 16.98 14.13 11.11
CA GLN A 260 15.82 14.42 11.95
C GLN A 260 16.03 15.72 12.73
N HIS A 261 14.93 16.38 13.04
CA HIS A 261 14.95 17.49 13.99
C HIS A 261 15.21 16.93 15.39
N ASP A 262 16.22 17.49 16.07
CA ASP A 262 16.55 17.13 17.45
C ASP A 262 15.33 17.37 18.36
N ALA A 263 15.15 16.47 19.33
CA ALA A 263 14.25 16.74 20.44
C ALA A 263 14.94 17.79 21.32
N GLU A 264 14.44 19.03 21.33
CA GLU A 264 14.83 20.01 22.37
C GLU A 264 14.22 19.62 23.71
#